data_43e5a3e904378667ee22e37b8b8e4d8c
#
_entry.id   43e5a3e904378667ee22e37b8b8e4d8c
#
_cell.length_a   1.000
_cell.length_b   1.000
_cell.length_c   1.000
_cell.angle_alpha   90.00
_cell.angle_beta   90.00
_cell.angle_gamma   90.00
#
_symmetry.space_group_name_H-M   'P 1'
#
loop_
_entity.id
_entity.type
_entity.pdbx_description
1 polymer ?
#
loop_
_entity_poly.entity_id
_entity_poly.type
_entity_poly.pdbx_seq_one_letter_code
_entity_poly.pdbx_strand_id
1 'polypeptide(L)'
;MRILLEFVLQIFRGLNTKTDETVIAQPTPEPTPEPTPEPTPEPEPEPVKPSWPISKEHMAYIMGRKLEEISDELMDDYATCCETFHIDPFSQAYFLGQCGHESGGLRYAIEWHDGSNYEFRSDLGNLEAGDGVKFAGTGWLQCTGRYNHQRFSDYLKFLGKEDPSIMEIGKTYTSQYYPFTISGFWWHDNKMNQYCATIPTVDSVGARVNGRYLPNGYEDRRKYSRKAFDIMGIPYPGN
;
A
#
# COMPACT_ATOMS: atom_id res chain seq x y z
N MET A 1 42.05 25.45 -20.92
CA MET A 1 42.55 26.77 -21.27
C MET A 1 42.36 27.63 -20.03
N ARG A 2 43.23 27.59 -19.09
CA ARG A 2 44.50 28.33 -18.88
C ARG A 2 44.31 29.84 -19.05
N ILE A 3 44.72 30.49 -17.94
CA ILE A 3 45.31 31.87 -17.87
C ILE A 3 44.31 32.93 -17.39
N LEU A 4 44.48 33.76 -16.37
CA LEU A 4 45.60 34.41 -15.68
C LEU A 4 45.10 34.85 -14.29
N LEU A 5 45.65 34.67 -13.18
CA LEU A 5 46.90 35.00 -12.52
C LEU A 5 47.33 36.47 -12.56
N GLU A 6 47.48 36.96 -11.31
CA GLU A 6 48.47 37.97 -10.85
C GLU A 6 48.35 39.41 -11.29
N PHE A 7 48.51 40.18 -10.30
CA PHE A 7 49.14 41.50 -10.08
C PHE A 7 48.19 42.37 -9.19
N VAL A 8 48.54 42.76 -8.01
CA VAL A 8 49.45 43.85 -7.68
C VAL A 8 49.91 43.73 -6.22
N LEU A 9 51.20 43.48 -6.07
CA LEU A 9 51.98 43.79 -4.92
C LEU A 9 52.85 45.00 -5.25
N GLN A 10 53.07 45.82 -4.28
CA GLN A 10 54.03 46.96 -4.17
C GLN A 10 53.45 48.34 -4.38
N ILE A 11 53.56 49.10 -3.35
CA ILE A 11 54.34 50.34 -3.11
C ILE A 11 53.73 51.03 -1.88
N PHE A 12 54.40 51.09 -0.79
CA PHE A 12 55.10 52.24 -0.23
C PHE A 12 55.86 51.87 1.04
N ARG A 13 57.17 51.97 0.93
CA ARG A 13 58.10 52.10 2.04
C ARG A 13 58.29 53.60 2.33
N GLY A 14 58.33 53.90 3.63
CA GLY A 14 59.17 54.96 4.16
C GLY A 14 58.42 56.20 4.65
N LEU A 15 58.41 56.36 5.96
CA LEU A 15 59.05 57.51 6.62
C LEU A 15 58.91 57.37 8.14
N ASN A 16 60.04 57.46 8.78
CA ASN A 16 60.26 57.34 10.20
C ASN A 16 60.13 58.76 10.83
N THR A 17 59.26 58.91 11.84
CA THR A 17 59.43 60.01 12.85
C THR A 17 59.00 59.52 14.21
N LYS A 18 59.92 59.52 15.11
CA LYS A 18 59.72 59.32 16.53
C LYS A 18 58.87 60.44 17.12
N THR A 19 57.86 60.10 17.89
CA THR A 19 57.31 60.97 18.91
C THR A 19 56.96 60.09 20.12
N ASP A 20 57.49 60.55 21.25
CA ASP A 20 57.27 60.04 22.59
C ASP A 20 55.83 60.20 23.00
N GLU A 21 55.15 59.09 23.34
CA GLU A 21 53.85 59.21 23.93
C GLU A 21 53.65 58.27 25.13
N THR A 22 53.15 58.88 26.15
CA THR A 22 52.75 58.41 27.46
C THR A 22 51.88 57.19 27.36
N VAL A 23 52.27 56.09 28.04
CA VAL A 23 51.49 54.85 28.17
C VAL A 23 50.28 55.14 29.04
N ILE A 24 49.08 55.22 28.37
CA ILE A 24 47.80 55.14 29.06
C ILE A 24 47.43 53.67 29.10
N ALA A 25 47.32 53.08 30.28
CA ALA A 25 46.85 51.71 30.45
C ALA A 25 45.45 51.58 29.93
N GLN A 26 45.25 50.71 28.91
CA GLN A 26 43.93 50.34 28.45
C GLN A 26 43.26 49.39 29.46
N PRO A 27 41.94 49.51 29.69
CA PRO A 27 41.21 48.58 30.52
C PRO A 27 41.17 47.19 29.87
N THR A 28 41.45 46.18 30.71
CA THR A 28 41.33 44.77 30.33
C THR A 28 39.92 44.49 29.81
N PRO A 29 39.75 43.90 28.60
CA PRO A 29 38.43 43.55 28.12
C PRO A 29 37.81 42.49 29.04
N GLU A 30 36.53 42.71 29.41
CA GLU A 30 35.73 41.70 30.10
C GLU A 30 35.64 40.41 29.26
N PRO A 31 35.69 39.23 29.87
CA PRO A 31 35.54 37.98 29.13
C PRO A 31 34.19 37.93 28.45
N THR A 32 34.19 37.76 27.13
CA THR A 32 32.99 37.49 26.34
C THR A 32 32.35 36.22 26.86
N PRO A 33 31.04 36.21 27.20
CA PRO A 33 30.38 34.98 27.63
C PRO A 33 30.47 33.94 26.52
N GLU A 34 30.89 32.73 26.88
CA GLU A 34 30.86 31.58 25.97
C GLU A 34 29.44 31.39 25.45
N PRO A 35 29.26 31.11 24.13
CA PRO A 35 27.95 30.84 23.60
C PRO A 35 27.38 29.61 24.30
N THR A 36 26.18 29.74 24.83
CA THR A 36 25.40 28.62 25.35
C THR A 36 25.19 27.61 24.19
N PRO A 37 25.55 26.32 24.38
CA PRO A 37 25.36 25.35 23.32
C PRO A 37 23.86 25.29 22.94
N GLU A 38 23.58 25.44 21.66
CA GLU A 38 22.21 25.21 21.12
C GLU A 38 21.77 23.79 21.49
N PRO A 39 20.52 23.61 21.93
CA PRO A 39 20.02 22.27 22.21
C PRO A 39 20.17 21.41 20.96
N THR A 40 20.83 20.28 21.08
CA THR A 40 20.92 19.27 20.04
C THR A 40 19.48 18.89 19.67
N PRO A 41 19.08 18.97 18.41
CA PRO A 41 17.73 18.55 18.01
C PRO A 41 17.51 17.10 18.44
N GLU A 42 16.39 16.84 19.13
CA GLU A 42 15.97 15.48 19.42
C GLU A 42 15.91 14.70 18.10
N PRO A 43 16.46 13.47 18.05
CA PRO A 43 16.37 12.67 16.84
C PRO A 43 14.90 12.51 16.46
N GLU A 44 14.55 12.84 15.22
CA GLU A 44 13.23 12.54 14.69
C GLU A 44 12.92 11.06 14.94
N PRO A 45 11.71 10.73 15.45
CA PRO A 45 11.35 9.34 15.69
C PRO A 45 11.51 8.57 14.38
N GLU A 46 12.30 7.51 14.39
CA GLU A 46 12.44 6.63 13.23
C GLU A 46 11.04 6.20 12.77
N PRO A 47 10.76 6.20 11.45
CA PRO A 47 9.49 5.74 10.95
C PRO A 47 9.25 4.32 11.44
N VAL A 48 8.19 4.16 12.22
CA VAL A 48 7.77 2.85 12.75
C VAL A 48 7.53 1.95 11.56
N LYS A 49 8.42 0.98 11.32
CA LYS A 49 8.19 -0.05 10.30
C LYS A 49 6.88 -0.74 10.65
N PRO A 50 5.89 -0.76 9.75
CA PRO A 50 4.63 -1.39 10.05
C PRO A 50 4.87 -2.86 10.43
N SER A 51 4.27 -3.28 11.53
CA SER A 51 4.25 -4.69 11.91
C SER A 51 3.46 -5.44 10.83
N TRP A 52 4.01 -6.53 10.39
CA TRP A 52 3.37 -7.41 9.43
C TRP A 52 2.59 -8.51 10.16
N PRO A 53 1.32 -8.82 9.78
CA PRO A 53 0.43 -8.05 8.87
C PRO A 53 0.04 -6.68 9.41
N ILE A 54 -0.49 -5.79 8.55
CA ILE A 54 -0.93 -4.45 8.97
C ILE A 54 -2.00 -4.55 10.08
N SER A 55 -2.01 -3.56 10.97
CA SER A 55 -2.97 -3.54 12.08
C SER A 55 -4.40 -3.22 11.62
N LYS A 56 -5.35 -3.48 12.51
CA LYS A 56 -6.77 -3.16 12.33
C LYS A 56 -7.01 -1.66 12.11
N GLU A 57 -6.25 -0.81 12.81
CA GLU A 57 -6.26 0.64 12.66
C GLU A 57 -5.76 1.06 11.27
N HIS A 58 -4.71 0.42 10.79
CA HIS A 58 -4.18 0.64 9.45
C HIS A 58 -5.21 0.24 8.38
N MET A 59 -5.84 -0.92 8.53
CA MET A 59 -6.91 -1.35 7.62
C MET A 59 -8.07 -0.35 7.61
N ALA A 60 -8.53 0.09 8.77
CA ALA A 60 -9.60 1.07 8.90
C ALA A 60 -9.23 2.41 8.21
N TYR A 61 -8.01 2.90 8.41
CA TYR A 61 -7.51 4.11 7.77
C TYR A 61 -7.43 3.98 6.23
N ILE A 62 -6.84 2.89 5.72
CA ILE A 62 -6.72 2.64 4.28
C ILE A 62 -8.11 2.63 3.65
N MET A 63 -9.04 1.90 4.23
CA MET A 63 -10.39 1.67 3.70
C MET A 63 -11.37 2.82 3.96
N GLY A 64 -10.97 3.81 4.76
CA GLY A 64 -11.85 4.91 5.14
C GLY A 64 -13.06 4.43 5.95
N ARG A 65 -12.81 3.49 6.87
CA ARG A 65 -13.79 2.89 7.77
C ARG A 65 -13.55 3.35 9.20
N LYS A 66 -14.56 3.19 10.05
CA LYS A 66 -14.38 3.28 11.49
C LYS A 66 -13.75 1.99 12.01
N LEU A 67 -13.00 2.07 13.10
CA LEU A 67 -12.30 0.91 13.66
C LEU A 67 -13.27 -0.23 14.03
N GLU A 68 -14.42 0.11 14.61
CA GLU A 68 -15.45 -0.85 14.99
C GLU A 68 -16.12 -1.58 13.82
N GLU A 69 -15.94 -1.08 12.60
CA GLU A 69 -16.46 -1.71 11.38
C GLU A 69 -15.48 -2.74 10.76
N ILE A 70 -14.27 -2.84 11.31
CA ILE A 70 -13.28 -3.85 10.94
C ILE A 70 -13.28 -4.89 12.04
N SER A 71 -13.74 -6.12 11.76
CA SER A 71 -13.76 -7.19 12.75
C SER A 71 -12.41 -7.91 12.85
N ASP A 72 -12.20 -8.65 13.93
CA ASP A 72 -10.98 -9.43 14.11
C ASP A 72 -10.96 -10.62 13.13
N GLU A 73 -12.13 -11.24 12.87
CA GLU A 73 -12.26 -12.31 11.89
C GLU A 73 -11.90 -11.84 10.46
N LEU A 74 -12.23 -10.59 10.12
CA LEU A 74 -11.84 -9.99 8.84
C LEU A 74 -10.31 -9.82 8.75
N MET A 75 -9.66 -9.44 9.85
CA MET A 75 -8.21 -9.31 9.90
C MET A 75 -7.52 -10.69 9.87
N ASP A 76 -8.11 -11.71 10.49
CA ASP A 76 -7.63 -13.09 10.44
C ASP A 76 -7.71 -13.65 9.02
N ASP A 77 -8.82 -13.39 8.29
CA ASP A 77 -8.94 -13.77 6.87
C ASP A 77 -7.92 -13.02 6.00
N TYR A 78 -7.67 -11.72 6.28
CA TYR A 78 -6.63 -10.97 5.58
C TYR A 78 -5.23 -11.54 5.81
N ALA A 79 -4.87 -11.85 7.04
CA ALA A 79 -3.59 -12.46 7.37
C ALA A 79 -3.44 -13.83 6.71
N THR A 80 -4.48 -14.66 6.79
CA THR A 80 -4.55 -15.99 6.13
C THR A 80 -4.39 -15.86 4.61
N CYS A 81 -5.05 -14.88 4.00
CA CYS A 81 -4.93 -14.58 2.57
C CYS A 81 -3.48 -14.27 2.18
N CYS A 82 -2.86 -13.34 2.90
CA CYS A 82 -1.50 -12.91 2.60
C CYS A 82 -0.47 -14.02 2.76
N GLU A 83 -0.59 -14.82 3.81
CA GLU A 83 0.26 -15.99 4.04
C GLU A 83 0.05 -17.07 2.97
N THR A 84 -1.21 -17.45 2.71
CA THR A 84 -1.57 -18.52 1.78
C THR A 84 -1.12 -18.24 0.35
N PHE A 85 -1.22 -17.00 -0.09
CA PHE A 85 -0.89 -16.60 -1.48
C PHE A 85 0.43 -15.85 -1.59
N HIS A 86 1.23 -15.82 -0.52
CA HIS A 86 2.53 -15.15 -0.47
C HIS A 86 2.47 -13.70 -1.01
N ILE A 87 1.42 -12.95 -0.59
CA ILE A 87 1.26 -11.56 -0.99
C ILE A 87 2.22 -10.74 -0.10
N ASP A 88 3.39 -10.41 -0.61
CA ASP A 88 4.42 -9.63 0.09
C ASP A 88 3.97 -8.17 0.35
N PRO A 89 4.63 -7.42 1.26
CA PRO A 89 4.22 -6.06 1.62
C PRO A 89 4.04 -5.12 0.44
N PHE A 90 4.90 -5.24 -0.58
CA PHE A 90 4.81 -4.41 -1.77
C PHE A 90 3.57 -4.74 -2.60
N SER A 91 3.33 -6.03 -2.84
CA SER A 91 2.14 -6.51 -3.55
C SER A 91 0.85 -6.20 -2.81
N GLN A 92 0.88 -6.20 -1.45
CA GLN A 92 -0.29 -5.88 -0.64
C GLN A 92 -0.75 -4.43 -0.77
N ALA A 93 0.16 -3.48 -0.95
CA ALA A 93 -0.22 -2.09 -1.16
C ALA A 93 -1.09 -1.94 -2.42
N TYR A 94 -0.74 -2.66 -3.49
CA TYR A 94 -1.58 -2.73 -4.68
C TYR A 94 -2.88 -3.50 -4.43
N PHE A 95 -2.79 -4.68 -3.82
CA PHE A 95 -3.94 -5.54 -3.54
C PHE A 95 -5.01 -4.80 -2.75
N LEU A 96 -4.63 -4.15 -1.65
CA LEU A 96 -5.55 -3.36 -0.82
C LEU A 96 -6.14 -2.17 -1.59
N GLY A 97 -5.35 -1.54 -2.46
CA GLY A 97 -5.85 -0.47 -3.32
C GLY A 97 -6.96 -0.94 -4.25
N GLN A 98 -6.81 -2.12 -4.85
CA GLN A 98 -7.83 -2.70 -5.72
C GLN A 98 -9.04 -3.20 -4.92
N CYS A 99 -8.82 -3.92 -3.81
CA CYS A 99 -9.90 -4.35 -2.92
C CYS A 99 -10.73 -3.17 -2.42
N GLY A 100 -10.07 -2.08 -2.03
CA GLY A 100 -10.75 -0.86 -1.56
C GLY A 100 -11.69 -0.28 -2.59
N HIS A 101 -11.27 -0.20 -3.85
CA HIS A 101 -12.13 0.30 -4.93
C HIS A 101 -13.28 -0.67 -5.25
N GLU A 102 -12.96 -1.93 -5.53
CA GLU A 102 -13.95 -2.92 -6.00
C GLU A 102 -15.05 -3.19 -4.96
N SER A 103 -14.77 -2.98 -3.67
CA SER A 103 -15.70 -3.24 -2.57
C SER A 103 -16.29 -1.98 -1.91
N GLY A 104 -15.95 -0.78 -2.41
CA GLY A 104 -16.30 0.48 -1.75
C GLY A 104 -15.73 0.62 -0.34
N GLY A 105 -14.45 0.23 -0.15
CA GLY A 105 -13.78 0.25 1.14
C GLY A 105 -14.23 -0.89 2.06
N LEU A 106 -14.27 -2.10 1.55
CA LEU A 106 -14.69 -3.33 2.26
C LEU A 106 -16.13 -3.27 2.79
N ARG A 107 -17.06 -2.69 2.01
CA ARG A 107 -18.48 -2.66 2.35
C ARG A 107 -19.27 -3.74 1.65
N TYR A 108 -18.87 -4.09 0.44
CA TYR A 108 -19.65 -4.94 -0.46
C TYR A 108 -18.81 -6.16 -0.87
N ALA A 109 -18.94 -7.25 -0.12
CA ALA A 109 -18.30 -8.52 -0.41
C ALA A 109 -19.13 -9.40 -1.37
N ILE A 110 -20.35 -9.00 -1.67
CA ILE A 110 -21.26 -9.63 -2.65
C ILE A 110 -21.66 -8.56 -3.64
N GLU A 111 -21.73 -8.91 -4.92
CA GLU A 111 -22.20 -8.00 -5.94
C GLU A 111 -23.68 -7.61 -5.73
N TRP A 112 -24.06 -6.42 -6.25
CA TRP A 112 -25.41 -5.86 -6.06
C TRP A 112 -26.49 -6.63 -6.81
N HIS A 113 -26.13 -7.26 -7.93
CA HIS A 113 -27.05 -8.08 -8.69
C HIS A 113 -27.20 -9.46 -8.05
N ASP A 114 -28.38 -10.04 -8.19
CA ASP A 114 -28.66 -11.37 -7.63
C ASP A 114 -27.84 -12.49 -8.30
N GLY A 115 -27.35 -12.25 -9.52
CA GLY A 115 -26.57 -13.19 -10.31
C GLY A 115 -27.39 -14.00 -11.31
N SER A 116 -28.70 -13.71 -11.45
CA SER A 116 -29.58 -14.41 -12.41
C SER A 116 -29.11 -14.27 -13.87
N ASN A 117 -28.41 -13.18 -14.20
CA ASN A 117 -27.80 -12.97 -15.52
C ASN A 117 -26.58 -13.87 -15.78
N TYR A 118 -26.11 -14.60 -14.78
CA TYR A 118 -25.02 -15.59 -14.91
C TYR A 118 -25.54 -17.03 -15.08
N GLU A 119 -26.86 -17.23 -15.06
CA GLU A 119 -27.41 -18.56 -15.27
C GLU A 119 -26.99 -19.14 -16.63
N PHE A 120 -26.59 -20.40 -16.61
CA PHE A 120 -26.13 -21.14 -17.80
C PHE A 120 -24.98 -20.49 -18.58
N ARG A 121 -24.22 -19.62 -17.95
CA ARG A 121 -22.97 -19.05 -18.48
C ARG A 121 -21.87 -20.10 -18.43
N SER A 122 -21.69 -20.82 -19.55
CA SER A 122 -20.67 -21.89 -19.64
C SER A 122 -19.24 -21.39 -19.48
N ASP A 123 -18.94 -20.13 -19.84
CA ASP A 123 -17.66 -19.48 -19.64
C ASP A 123 -17.35 -19.24 -18.15
N LEU A 124 -18.36 -19.22 -17.28
CA LEU A 124 -18.25 -19.16 -15.82
C LEU A 124 -18.37 -20.55 -15.16
N GLY A 125 -18.58 -21.60 -15.95
CA GLY A 125 -18.84 -22.94 -15.44
C GLY A 125 -20.22 -23.11 -14.81
N ASN A 126 -21.13 -22.17 -14.99
CA ASN A 126 -22.50 -22.22 -14.48
C ASN A 126 -23.37 -23.06 -15.44
N LEU A 127 -23.46 -24.34 -15.13
CA LEU A 127 -24.14 -25.33 -16.02
C LEU A 127 -25.45 -25.84 -15.42
N GLU A 128 -25.70 -25.64 -14.15
CA GLU A 128 -26.87 -26.10 -13.42
C GLU A 128 -27.77 -24.91 -13.07
N ALA A 129 -29.08 -25.19 -12.96
CA ALA A 129 -30.06 -24.19 -12.56
C ALA A 129 -29.72 -23.69 -11.11
N GLY A 130 -29.69 -22.37 -10.93
CA GLY A 130 -29.33 -21.73 -9.69
C GLY A 130 -27.84 -21.40 -9.54
N ASP A 131 -27.00 -21.86 -10.48
CA ASP A 131 -25.53 -21.55 -10.41
C ASP A 131 -25.24 -20.06 -10.51
N GLY A 132 -25.97 -19.37 -11.37
CA GLY A 132 -25.78 -17.93 -11.55
C GLY A 132 -25.98 -17.16 -10.25
N VAL A 133 -27.03 -17.47 -9.52
CA VAL A 133 -27.33 -16.85 -8.22
C VAL A 133 -26.36 -17.32 -7.15
N LYS A 134 -26.06 -18.62 -7.11
CA LYS A 134 -25.24 -19.25 -6.07
C LYS A 134 -23.77 -18.81 -6.13
N PHE A 135 -23.23 -18.68 -7.34
CA PHE A 135 -21.83 -18.37 -7.60
C PHE A 135 -21.63 -16.98 -8.25
N ALA A 136 -22.54 -16.06 -7.97
CA ALA A 136 -22.34 -14.66 -8.36
C ALA A 136 -21.11 -14.06 -7.66
N GLY A 137 -20.76 -12.83 -8.04
CA GLY A 137 -19.53 -12.17 -7.56
C GLY A 137 -19.42 -12.11 -6.04
N THR A 138 -18.28 -12.55 -5.52
CA THR A 138 -17.99 -12.63 -4.09
C THR A 138 -16.54 -12.28 -3.77
N GLY A 139 -16.28 -11.86 -2.51
CA GLY A 139 -14.99 -11.33 -2.07
C GLY A 139 -14.75 -9.92 -2.58
N TRP A 140 -13.62 -9.34 -2.15
CA TRP A 140 -13.31 -7.95 -2.46
C TRP A 140 -12.92 -7.69 -3.92
N LEU A 141 -12.59 -8.73 -4.69
CA LEU A 141 -12.30 -8.67 -6.13
C LEU A 141 -13.36 -9.36 -6.99
N GLN A 142 -14.54 -9.64 -6.42
CA GLN A 142 -15.71 -10.12 -7.15
C GLN A 142 -15.44 -11.40 -7.94
N CYS A 143 -14.90 -12.43 -7.27
CA CYS A 143 -14.69 -13.75 -7.86
C CYS A 143 -16.04 -14.36 -8.25
N THR A 144 -16.27 -14.64 -9.55
CA THR A 144 -17.58 -15.00 -10.13
C THR A 144 -17.52 -16.35 -10.81
N GLY A 145 -18.59 -17.12 -10.69
CA GLY A 145 -18.83 -18.38 -11.39
C GLY A 145 -18.48 -19.64 -10.60
N ARG A 146 -19.25 -20.73 -10.88
CA ARG A 146 -19.02 -22.06 -10.29
C ARG A 146 -17.59 -22.53 -10.52
N TYR A 147 -17.05 -22.31 -11.71
CA TYR A 147 -15.68 -22.71 -12.05
C TYR A 147 -14.63 -22.11 -11.11
N ASN A 148 -14.74 -20.82 -10.82
CA ASN A 148 -13.78 -20.15 -9.92
C ASN A 148 -13.97 -20.57 -8.45
N HIS A 149 -15.21 -20.76 -7.99
CA HIS A 149 -15.47 -21.29 -6.64
C HIS A 149 -14.95 -22.72 -6.47
N GLN A 150 -15.13 -23.57 -7.49
CA GLN A 150 -14.60 -24.95 -7.45
C GLN A 150 -13.07 -24.94 -7.38
N ARG A 151 -12.40 -24.16 -8.21
CA ARG A 151 -10.93 -24.05 -8.21
C ARG A 151 -10.41 -23.50 -6.88
N PHE A 152 -11.11 -22.55 -6.28
CA PHE A 152 -10.80 -22.04 -4.96
C PHE A 152 -10.95 -23.14 -3.89
N SER A 153 -12.06 -23.86 -3.89
CA SER A 153 -12.29 -25.00 -3.00
C SER A 153 -11.22 -26.09 -3.16
N ASP A 154 -10.90 -26.46 -4.40
CA ASP A 154 -9.87 -27.45 -4.72
C ASP A 154 -8.47 -26.99 -4.25
N TYR A 155 -8.18 -25.70 -4.36
CA TYR A 155 -6.93 -25.13 -3.87
C TYR A 155 -6.82 -25.20 -2.35
N LEU A 156 -7.88 -24.85 -1.62
CA LEU A 156 -7.90 -25.01 -0.15
C LEU A 156 -7.79 -26.47 0.25
N LYS A 157 -8.45 -27.38 -0.44
CA LYS A 157 -8.30 -28.82 -0.22
C LYS A 157 -6.87 -29.29 -0.44
N PHE A 158 -6.21 -28.84 -1.49
CA PHE A 158 -4.78 -29.13 -1.75
C PHE A 158 -3.88 -28.67 -0.59
N LEU A 159 -4.23 -27.56 0.07
CA LEU A 159 -3.53 -27.04 1.25
C LEU A 159 -3.93 -27.73 2.56
N GLY A 160 -4.77 -28.78 2.52
CA GLY A 160 -5.30 -29.45 3.72
C GLY A 160 -6.36 -28.64 4.49
N LYS A 161 -6.95 -27.63 3.84
CA LYS A 161 -7.99 -26.74 4.39
C LYS A 161 -9.32 -26.97 3.66
N GLU A 162 -9.73 -28.24 3.47
CA GLU A 162 -10.98 -28.57 2.76
C GLU A 162 -12.19 -27.98 3.48
N ASP A 163 -13.02 -27.25 2.73
CA ASP A 163 -14.27 -26.68 3.21
C ASP A 163 -15.39 -26.87 2.15
N PRO A 164 -16.25 -27.90 2.32
CA PRO A 164 -17.32 -28.18 1.38
C PRO A 164 -18.37 -27.07 1.29
N SER A 165 -18.52 -26.23 2.32
CA SER A 165 -19.51 -25.15 2.39
C SER A 165 -19.31 -24.11 1.26
N ILE A 166 -18.08 -24.01 0.75
CA ILE A 166 -17.77 -23.13 -0.40
C ILE A 166 -18.62 -23.51 -1.60
N MET A 167 -18.75 -24.80 -1.87
CA MET A 167 -19.53 -25.30 -3.01
C MET A 167 -21.00 -25.53 -2.66
N GLU A 168 -21.31 -25.85 -1.42
CA GLU A 168 -22.68 -26.09 -0.97
C GLU A 168 -23.50 -24.81 -0.84
N ILE A 169 -22.90 -23.71 -0.36
CA ILE A 169 -23.58 -22.44 -0.06
C ILE A 169 -23.22 -21.36 -1.08
N GLY A 170 -21.99 -21.37 -1.60
CA GLY A 170 -21.52 -20.42 -2.61
C GLY A 170 -21.22 -19.03 -2.08
N LYS A 171 -21.62 -17.97 -2.84
CA LYS A 171 -21.25 -16.57 -2.58
C LYS A 171 -21.53 -16.09 -1.16
N THR A 172 -22.63 -16.52 -0.57
CA THR A 172 -23.02 -16.09 0.78
C THR A 172 -22.02 -16.57 1.82
N TYR A 173 -21.55 -17.78 1.68
CA TYR A 173 -20.55 -18.35 2.59
C TYR A 173 -19.18 -17.72 2.34
N THR A 174 -18.74 -17.67 1.11
CA THR A 174 -17.41 -17.14 0.77
C THR A 174 -17.26 -15.66 1.07
N SER A 175 -18.32 -14.86 0.93
CA SER A 175 -18.32 -13.45 1.31
C SER A 175 -18.20 -13.21 2.81
N GLN A 176 -18.69 -14.14 3.61
CA GLN A 176 -18.68 -14.04 5.07
C GLN A 176 -17.35 -14.53 5.67
N TYR A 177 -16.83 -15.65 5.19
CA TYR A 177 -15.72 -16.37 5.83
C TYR A 177 -14.38 -16.23 5.09
N TYR A 178 -14.41 -15.92 3.80
CA TYR A 178 -13.22 -15.89 2.94
C TYR A 178 -13.12 -14.66 2.03
N PRO A 179 -13.59 -13.45 2.43
CA PRO A 179 -13.66 -12.33 1.51
C PRO A 179 -12.29 -11.87 1.00
N PHE A 180 -11.25 -11.91 1.84
CA PHE A 180 -9.88 -11.67 1.40
C PHE A 180 -9.27 -12.92 0.76
N THR A 181 -9.48 -14.10 1.34
CA THR A 181 -8.84 -15.32 0.88
C THR A 181 -9.30 -15.69 -0.55
N ILE A 182 -10.60 -15.56 -0.89
CA ILE A 182 -11.05 -15.80 -2.27
C ILE A 182 -10.55 -14.71 -3.24
N SER A 183 -10.39 -13.48 -2.77
CA SER A 183 -9.79 -12.39 -3.56
C SER A 183 -8.30 -12.61 -3.79
N GLY A 184 -7.58 -13.11 -2.78
CA GLY A 184 -6.18 -13.52 -2.87
C GLY A 184 -5.98 -14.71 -3.79
N PHE A 185 -6.92 -15.65 -3.83
CA PHE A 185 -6.93 -16.74 -4.81
C PHE A 185 -7.00 -16.19 -6.24
N TRP A 186 -7.92 -15.26 -6.52
CA TRP A 186 -7.98 -14.59 -7.83
C TRP A 186 -6.67 -13.87 -8.17
N TRP A 187 -6.10 -13.16 -7.19
CA TRP A 187 -4.83 -12.44 -7.34
C TRP A 187 -3.66 -13.38 -7.66
N HIS A 188 -3.57 -14.49 -6.96
CA HIS A 188 -2.57 -15.54 -7.17
C HIS A 188 -2.74 -16.20 -8.57
N ASP A 189 -3.95 -16.61 -8.92
CA ASP A 189 -4.26 -17.27 -10.17
C ASP A 189 -3.94 -16.41 -11.40
N ASN A 190 -4.13 -15.08 -11.28
CA ASN A 190 -3.78 -14.10 -12.29
C ASN A 190 -2.31 -13.62 -12.22
N LYS A 191 -1.47 -14.25 -11.39
CA LYS A 191 -0.03 -13.96 -11.25
C LYS A 191 0.26 -12.49 -10.90
N MET A 192 -0.60 -11.91 -10.06
CA MET A 192 -0.52 -10.48 -9.75
C MET A 192 0.70 -10.15 -8.90
N ASN A 193 1.17 -11.04 -7.99
CA ASN A 193 2.42 -10.83 -7.25
C ASN A 193 3.61 -10.65 -8.21
N GLN A 194 3.73 -11.55 -9.22
CA GLN A 194 4.80 -11.46 -10.20
C GLN A 194 4.71 -10.17 -11.04
N TYR A 195 3.47 -9.74 -11.33
CA TYR A 195 3.28 -8.47 -12.03
C TYR A 195 3.66 -7.28 -11.16
N CYS A 196 3.22 -7.24 -9.91
CA CYS A 196 3.57 -6.17 -8.97
C CYS A 196 5.08 -6.06 -8.74
N ALA A 197 5.81 -7.19 -8.75
CA ALA A 197 7.28 -7.21 -8.65
C ALA A 197 7.99 -6.43 -9.78
N THR A 198 7.31 -6.14 -10.89
CA THR A 198 7.84 -5.27 -11.97
C THR A 198 7.64 -3.77 -11.70
N ILE A 199 7.10 -3.41 -10.55
CA ILE A 199 6.81 -2.03 -10.12
C ILE A 199 5.93 -1.28 -11.14
N PRO A 200 4.76 -1.84 -11.52
CA PRO A 200 3.84 -1.18 -12.44
C PRO A 200 3.18 0.03 -11.78
N THR A 201 2.64 0.93 -12.58
CA THR A 201 1.77 1.99 -12.04
C THR A 201 0.48 1.39 -11.45
N VAL A 202 -0.15 2.10 -10.51
CA VAL A 202 -1.42 1.67 -9.90
C VAL A 202 -2.51 1.49 -10.95
N ASP A 203 -2.55 2.34 -11.97
CA ASP A 203 -3.51 2.22 -13.07
C ASP A 203 -3.30 0.98 -13.92
N SER A 204 -2.04 0.59 -14.15
CA SER A 204 -1.72 -0.65 -14.86
C SER A 204 -2.18 -1.90 -14.08
N VAL A 205 -2.07 -1.88 -12.75
CA VAL A 205 -2.63 -2.94 -11.89
C VAL A 205 -4.16 -2.92 -11.97
N GLY A 206 -4.76 -1.73 -11.85
CA GLY A 206 -6.21 -1.54 -12.00
C GLY A 206 -6.73 -2.03 -13.35
N ALA A 207 -5.99 -1.78 -14.44
CA ALA A 207 -6.34 -2.26 -15.78
C ALA A 207 -6.41 -3.80 -15.84
N ARG A 208 -5.48 -4.51 -15.19
CA ARG A 208 -5.52 -5.97 -15.10
C ARG A 208 -6.69 -6.49 -14.27
N VAL A 209 -7.01 -5.83 -13.16
CA VAL A 209 -8.15 -6.22 -12.31
C VAL A 209 -9.47 -5.94 -13.03
N ASN A 210 -9.61 -4.78 -13.65
CA ASN A 210 -10.85 -4.36 -14.31
C ASN A 210 -11.04 -4.93 -15.73
N GLY A 211 -9.98 -5.48 -16.33
CA GLY A 211 -10.01 -5.99 -17.72
C GLY A 211 -10.07 -4.90 -18.79
N ARG A 212 -9.73 -3.65 -18.48
CA ARG A 212 -9.77 -2.49 -19.40
C ARG A 212 -8.49 -1.70 -19.34
N TYR A 213 -8.03 -1.18 -20.48
CA TYR A 213 -6.82 -0.35 -20.57
C TYR A 213 -6.87 0.87 -19.64
N LEU A 214 -8.00 1.57 -19.57
CA LEU A 214 -8.28 2.57 -18.55
C LEU A 214 -9.27 1.96 -17.54
N PRO A 215 -8.83 1.64 -16.33
CA PRO A 215 -9.71 1.01 -15.35
C PRO A 215 -10.78 2.00 -14.87
N ASN A 216 -11.99 1.51 -14.68
CA ASN A 216 -13.03 2.30 -14.01
C ASN A 216 -12.55 2.67 -12.61
N GLY A 217 -12.87 3.90 -12.16
CA GLY A 217 -12.56 4.36 -10.81
C GLY A 217 -11.06 4.51 -10.53
N TYR A 218 -10.26 4.86 -11.54
CA TYR A 218 -8.81 4.99 -11.38
C TYR A 218 -8.39 5.94 -10.24
N GLU A 219 -9.09 7.06 -10.06
CA GLU A 219 -8.79 8.01 -8.97
C GLU A 219 -9.05 7.40 -7.59
N ASP A 220 -10.13 6.62 -7.45
CA ASP A 220 -10.46 5.93 -6.21
C ASP A 220 -9.46 4.80 -5.92
N ARG A 221 -9.07 4.01 -6.94
CA ARG A 221 -7.97 3.02 -6.83
C ARG A 221 -6.66 3.66 -6.38
N ARG A 222 -6.29 4.80 -6.96
CA ARG A 222 -5.10 5.59 -6.57
C ARG A 222 -5.19 6.06 -5.12
N LYS A 223 -6.37 6.53 -4.67
CA LYS A 223 -6.60 6.98 -3.29
C LYS A 223 -6.35 5.88 -2.27
N TYR A 224 -6.94 4.69 -2.47
CA TYR A 224 -6.73 3.55 -1.57
C TYR A 224 -5.28 3.07 -1.63
N SER A 225 -4.70 2.96 -2.83
CA SER A 225 -3.32 2.54 -2.99
C SER A 225 -2.34 3.49 -2.31
N ARG A 226 -2.48 4.83 -2.47
CA ARG A 226 -1.60 5.80 -1.80
C ARG A 226 -1.56 5.58 -0.29
N LYS A 227 -2.75 5.45 0.33
CA LYS A 227 -2.82 5.16 1.77
C LYS A 227 -2.13 3.85 2.16
N ALA A 228 -2.30 2.80 1.35
CA ALA A 228 -1.66 1.53 1.61
C ALA A 228 -0.13 1.61 1.47
N PHE A 229 0.38 2.27 0.41
CA PHE A 229 1.81 2.51 0.23
C PHE A 229 2.41 3.35 1.37
N ASP A 230 1.72 4.41 1.80
CA ASP A 230 2.15 5.27 2.91
C ASP A 230 2.25 4.47 4.23
N ILE A 231 1.20 3.70 4.56
CA ILE A 231 1.18 2.85 5.76
C ILE A 231 2.30 1.81 5.74
N MET A 232 2.63 1.28 4.59
CA MET A 232 3.69 0.27 4.45
C MET A 232 5.09 0.88 4.35
N GLY A 233 5.21 2.22 4.34
CA GLY A 233 6.49 2.91 4.21
C GLY A 233 7.18 2.63 2.87
N ILE A 234 6.41 2.36 1.81
CA ILE A 234 6.90 2.00 0.48
C ILE A 234 6.64 3.17 -0.48
N PRO A 235 7.61 3.59 -1.30
CA PRO A 235 7.40 4.64 -2.27
C PRO A 235 6.25 4.33 -3.24
N TYR A 236 5.35 5.30 -3.43
CA TYR A 236 4.23 5.16 -4.37
C TYR A 236 4.75 5.09 -5.82
N PRO A 237 4.39 4.07 -6.61
CA PRO A 237 5.00 3.81 -7.92
C PRO A 237 4.48 4.72 -9.05
N GLY A 238 3.55 5.62 -8.74
CA GLY A 238 2.90 6.48 -9.74
C GLY A 238 1.53 5.98 -10.20
N ASN A 239 0.93 6.78 -11.05
CA ASN A 239 -0.42 6.53 -11.58
C ASN A 239 -0.39 5.69 -12.85
#